data_e74f7a31434870854d9bd85dd4b7dcbc
#
_entry.id   e74f7a31434870854d9bd85dd4b7dcbc
#
_cell.length_a   1.000
_cell.length_b   1.000
_cell.length_c   1.000
_cell.angle_alpha   90.00
_cell.angle_beta   90.00
_cell.angle_gamma   90.00
#
_symmetry.space_group_name_H-M   'P 1'
#
loop_
_entity.id
_entity.type
_entity.pdbx_description
1 polymer ?
#
loop_
_entity_poly.entity_id
_entity_poly.type
_entity_poly.pdbx_seq_one_letter_code
_entity_poly.pdbx_strand_id
1 'polypeptide(L)'
;MTGGIGDWIARQGGLGAVRLGPRPRPVPGATLVETIRQLSRDNGLFTGEVLLADRPCKLASITCPFFNVYGTHDHVIPPKSVAPLAGLVALAWADTLATDAGHIGMLAGRSARKQTLPSATTWLDEVRKP
;
A
#
# COMPACT_ATOMS: atom_id res chain seq x y z
N MET A 1 14.89 26.92 0.17
CA MET A 1 15.22 25.59 0.71
C MET A 1 14.17 24.61 0.21
N THR A 2 14.42 24.01 -0.94
CA THR A 2 13.45 23.10 -1.61
C THR A 2 14.12 21.73 -1.73
N GLY A 3 14.21 21.03 -0.60
CA GLY A 3 14.59 19.61 -0.61
C GLY A 3 13.35 18.80 -1.01
N GLY A 4 13.29 18.33 -2.26
CA GLY A 4 12.23 17.47 -2.73
C GLY A 4 12.32 16.06 -2.13
N ILE A 5 11.24 15.28 -2.29
CA ILE A 5 11.11 13.89 -1.80
C ILE A 5 12.29 12.99 -2.25
N GLY A 6 12.94 13.32 -3.38
CA GLY A 6 14.13 12.66 -3.88
C GLY A 6 15.35 12.82 -2.98
N ASP A 7 15.55 13.99 -2.34
CA ASP A 7 16.64 14.24 -1.40
C ASP A 7 16.43 13.48 -0.08
N TRP A 8 15.19 13.24 0.30
CA TRP A 8 14.86 12.47 1.48
C TRP A 8 15.20 10.99 1.28
N ILE A 9 14.87 10.43 0.12
CA ILE A 9 15.20 9.03 -0.23
C ILE A 9 16.71 8.80 -0.29
N ALA A 10 17.47 9.75 -0.81
CA ALA A 10 18.94 9.67 -0.88
C ALA A 10 19.61 9.66 0.50
N ARG A 11 19.02 10.29 1.52
CA ARG A 11 19.55 10.35 2.90
C ARG A 11 19.25 9.12 3.75
N GLN A 12 18.35 8.24 3.33
CA GLN A 12 17.97 7.04 4.08
C GLN A 12 18.90 5.83 3.85
N GLY A 13 20.04 6.03 3.23
CA GLY A 13 21.16 5.08 3.24
C GLY A 13 21.12 4.01 2.16
N GLY A 14 21.98 4.15 1.17
CA GLY A 14 22.69 3.02 0.56
C GLY A 14 21.97 2.21 -0.51
N LEU A 15 20.87 2.66 -1.05
CA LEU A 15 20.41 2.18 -2.35
C LEU A 15 21.08 3.04 -3.42
N GLY A 16 22.02 2.44 -4.17
CA GLY A 16 22.66 3.09 -5.30
C GLY A 16 21.62 3.81 -6.14
N ALA A 17 21.99 4.98 -6.67
CA ALA A 17 21.12 5.89 -7.37
C ALA A 17 20.16 5.14 -8.30
N VAL A 18 18.92 4.97 -7.87
CA VAL A 18 17.85 4.53 -8.74
C VAL A 18 17.75 5.62 -9.79
N ARG A 19 18.17 5.35 -11.01
CA ARG A 19 17.90 6.22 -12.15
C ARG A 19 16.37 6.31 -12.24
N LEU A 20 15.84 7.42 -11.74
CA LEU A 20 14.44 7.73 -11.98
C LEU A 20 14.25 7.72 -13.50
N GLY A 21 13.38 6.85 -13.98
CA GLY A 21 12.99 6.78 -15.38
C GLY A 21 12.48 8.12 -15.92
N PRO A 22 11.94 8.16 -17.14
CA PRO A 22 11.47 9.40 -17.75
C PRO A 22 10.56 10.16 -16.79
N ARG A 23 10.71 11.49 -16.77
CA ARG A 23 9.98 12.41 -15.86
C ARG A 23 8.56 11.94 -15.63
N PRO A 24 8.09 11.82 -14.37
CA PRO A 24 6.73 11.40 -14.08
C PRO A 24 5.76 12.30 -14.84
N ARG A 25 4.83 11.70 -15.57
CA ARG A 25 3.79 12.46 -16.25
C ARG A 25 2.97 13.20 -15.20
N PRO A 26 2.63 14.48 -15.41
CA PRO A 26 1.78 15.20 -14.50
C PRO A 26 0.42 14.48 -14.39
N VAL A 27 -0.06 14.30 -13.17
CA VAL A 27 -1.40 13.77 -12.94
C VAL A 27 -2.41 14.81 -13.44
N PRO A 28 -3.38 14.45 -14.31
CA PRO A 28 -4.43 15.38 -14.72
C PRO A 28 -5.14 15.98 -13.50
N GLY A 29 -5.39 17.29 -13.53
CA GLY A 29 -6.00 17.99 -12.39
C GLY A 29 -7.33 17.39 -11.94
N ALA A 30 -8.16 16.98 -12.89
CA ALA A 30 -9.44 16.30 -12.61
C ALA A 30 -9.23 14.99 -11.83
N THR A 31 -8.26 14.17 -12.22
CA THR A 31 -7.92 12.92 -11.52
C THR A 31 -7.44 13.19 -10.10
N LEU A 32 -6.61 14.24 -9.91
CA LEU A 32 -6.13 14.61 -8.58
C LEU A 32 -7.29 15.05 -7.67
N VAL A 33 -8.16 15.92 -8.16
CA VAL A 33 -9.34 16.38 -7.42
C VAL A 33 -10.24 15.23 -7.05
N GLU A 34 -10.52 14.33 -7.98
CA GLU A 34 -11.37 13.16 -7.75
C GLU A 34 -10.75 12.20 -6.71
N THR A 35 -9.45 11.94 -6.81
CA THR A 35 -8.72 11.12 -5.85
C THR A 35 -8.78 11.72 -4.44
N ILE A 36 -8.52 13.03 -4.29
CA ILE A 36 -8.59 13.70 -3.00
C ILE A 36 -10.01 13.63 -2.45
N ARG A 37 -11.03 13.91 -3.27
CA ARG A 37 -12.42 13.84 -2.85
C ARG A 37 -12.77 12.46 -2.33
N GLN A 38 -12.60 11.43 -3.13
CA GLN A 38 -13.04 10.07 -2.80
C GLN A 38 -12.23 9.43 -1.68
N LEU A 39 -10.89 9.58 -1.68
CA LEU A 39 -10.04 8.89 -0.72
C LEU A 39 -9.85 9.65 0.59
N SER A 40 -9.78 10.99 0.54
CA SER A 40 -9.50 11.79 1.73
C SER A 40 -10.76 12.38 2.36
N ARG A 41 -11.66 12.93 1.55
CA ARG A 41 -12.87 13.60 2.04
C ARG A 41 -13.99 12.61 2.34
N ASP A 42 -14.29 11.75 1.38
CA ASP A 42 -15.40 10.79 1.46
C ASP A 42 -14.97 9.48 2.13
N ASN A 43 -13.65 9.29 2.36
CA ASN A 43 -13.06 8.10 2.96
C ASN A 43 -13.50 6.79 2.27
N GLY A 44 -13.60 6.81 0.94
CA GLY A 44 -14.21 5.78 0.12
C GLY A 44 -13.59 4.39 0.30
N LEU A 45 -12.28 4.28 0.51
CA LEU A 45 -11.65 2.99 0.79
C LEU A 45 -12.12 2.39 2.12
N PHE A 46 -12.28 3.21 3.15
CA PHE A 46 -12.75 2.76 4.45
C PHE A 46 -14.25 2.38 4.42
N THR A 47 -15.05 3.12 3.65
CA THR A 47 -16.47 2.78 3.44
C THR A 47 -16.66 1.58 2.51
N GLY A 48 -15.57 1.11 1.89
CA GLY A 48 -15.55 -0.07 1.02
C GLY A 48 -15.98 0.18 -0.41
N GLU A 49 -16.25 1.44 -0.80
CA GLU A 49 -16.69 1.79 -2.15
C GLU A 49 -15.98 3.05 -2.68
N VAL A 50 -15.47 2.97 -3.91
CA VAL A 50 -14.86 4.08 -4.65
C VAL A 50 -15.46 4.13 -6.05
N LEU A 51 -15.72 5.31 -6.58
CA LEU A 51 -16.17 5.49 -7.96
C LEU A 51 -14.97 5.66 -8.91
N LEU A 52 -14.85 4.80 -9.90
CA LEU A 52 -13.86 4.92 -10.97
C LEU A 52 -14.59 5.09 -12.29
N ALA A 53 -14.46 6.26 -12.91
CA ALA A 53 -15.19 6.63 -14.13
C ALA A 53 -16.70 6.31 -14.02
N ASP A 54 -17.33 6.81 -12.98
CA ASP A 54 -18.75 6.64 -12.65
C ASP A 54 -19.20 5.18 -12.39
N ARG A 55 -18.24 4.26 -12.24
CA ARG A 55 -18.51 2.85 -11.92
C ARG A 55 -18.15 2.57 -10.47
N PRO A 56 -19.08 2.05 -9.67
CA PRO A 56 -18.78 1.69 -8.29
C PRO A 56 -17.80 0.50 -8.24
N CYS A 57 -16.70 0.69 -7.53
CA CYS A 57 -15.70 -0.32 -7.23
C CYS A 57 -15.76 -0.61 -5.74
N LYS A 58 -16.17 -1.82 -5.37
CA LYS A 58 -16.33 -2.25 -3.97
C LYS A 58 -15.20 -3.17 -3.57
N LEU A 59 -14.56 -2.93 -2.43
CA LEU A 59 -13.56 -3.84 -1.87
C LEU A 59 -14.17 -5.23 -1.58
N ALA A 60 -15.43 -5.27 -1.19
CA ALA A 60 -16.17 -6.52 -1.00
C ALA A 60 -16.33 -7.36 -2.29
N SER A 61 -16.07 -6.80 -3.48
CA SER A 61 -16.08 -7.55 -4.75
C SER A 61 -14.75 -8.25 -5.05
N ILE A 62 -13.74 -8.08 -4.21
CA ILE A 62 -12.46 -8.81 -4.35
C ILE A 62 -12.72 -10.27 -3.96
N THR A 63 -12.52 -11.18 -4.90
CA THR A 63 -12.75 -12.63 -4.75
C THR A 63 -11.47 -13.46 -4.79
N CYS A 64 -10.31 -12.83 -5.01
CA CYS A 64 -9.01 -13.50 -4.92
C CYS A 64 -8.46 -13.41 -3.49
N PRO A 65 -7.64 -14.38 -3.06
CA PRO A 65 -6.94 -14.30 -1.77
C PRO A 65 -6.20 -12.98 -1.60
N PHE A 66 -6.24 -12.42 -0.41
CA PHE A 66 -5.78 -11.07 -0.11
C PHE A 66 -4.81 -11.06 1.07
N PHE A 67 -3.61 -10.54 0.85
CA PHE A 67 -2.59 -10.40 1.89
C PHE A 67 -2.22 -8.94 2.09
N ASN A 68 -2.59 -8.39 3.24
CA ASN A 68 -2.32 -7.01 3.62
C ASN A 68 -1.03 -6.91 4.43
N VAL A 69 -0.09 -6.07 4.01
CA VAL A 69 1.16 -5.83 4.74
C VAL A 69 1.30 -4.35 5.05
N TYR A 70 1.57 -4.02 6.29
CA TYR A 70 1.86 -2.64 6.68
C TYR A 70 2.97 -2.55 7.73
N GLY A 71 3.67 -1.41 7.77
CA GLY A 71 4.70 -1.12 8.75
C GLY A 71 4.12 -0.41 9.99
N THR A 72 4.44 -0.88 11.20
CA THR A 72 3.96 -0.26 12.44
C THR A 72 4.54 1.13 12.69
N HIS A 73 5.68 1.44 12.05
CA HIS A 73 6.37 2.72 12.10
C HIS A 73 6.28 3.47 10.75
N ASP A 74 5.25 3.21 9.97
CA ASP A 74 5.01 3.91 8.71
C ASP A 74 4.46 5.32 8.99
N HIS A 75 5.28 6.33 8.70
CA HIS A 75 4.93 7.74 8.84
C HIS A 75 4.38 8.35 7.54
N VAL A 76 4.44 7.63 6.44
CA VAL A 76 3.89 8.05 5.14
C VAL A 76 2.43 7.65 5.05
N ILE A 77 2.14 6.37 5.33
CA ILE A 77 0.79 5.84 5.41
C ILE A 77 0.58 5.26 6.81
N PRO A 78 -0.13 5.95 7.69
CA PRO A 78 -0.31 5.51 9.07
C PRO A 78 -0.94 4.12 9.16
N PRO A 79 -0.48 3.25 10.07
CA PRO A 79 -1.00 1.89 10.25
C PRO A 79 -2.52 1.82 10.38
N LYS A 80 -3.12 2.77 11.10
CA LYS A 80 -4.58 2.86 11.27
C LYS A 80 -5.37 3.04 9.97
N SER A 81 -4.72 3.53 8.91
CA SER A 81 -5.34 3.69 7.60
C SER A 81 -5.31 2.41 6.75
N VAL A 82 -4.43 1.47 7.09
CA VAL A 82 -4.21 0.23 6.31
C VAL A 82 -4.73 -1.00 7.05
N ALA A 83 -4.60 -1.04 8.37
CA ALA A 83 -4.99 -2.20 9.17
C ALA A 83 -6.43 -2.68 8.94
N PRO A 84 -7.45 -1.81 8.75
CA PRO A 84 -8.82 -2.24 8.52
C PRO A 84 -9.07 -2.90 7.16
N LEU A 85 -8.14 -2.79 6.21
CA LEU A 85 -8.35 -3.15 4.80
C LEU A 85 -8.74 -4.63 4.62
N ALA A 86 -8.12 -5.55 5.35
CA ALA A 86 -8.46 -6.96 5.27
C ALA A 86 -9.90 -7.26 5.71
N GLY A 87 -10.44 -6.49 6.64
CA GLY A 87 -11.84 -6.61 7.07
C GLY A 87 -12.87 -6.02 6.10
N LEU A 88 -12.43 -5.25 5.09
CA LEU A 88 -13.30 -4.67 4.07
C LEU A 88 -13.45 -5.55 2.83
N VAL A 89 -12.60 -6.57 2.68
CA VAL A 89 -12.71 -7.57 1.62
C VAL A 89 -13.53 -8.75 2.14
N ALA A 90 -14.50 -9.23 1.34
CA ALA A 90 -15.47 -10.25 1.76
C ALA A 90 -14.91 -11.68 1.60
N LEU A 91 -13.73 -11.99 2.15
CA LEU A 91 -13.08 -13.28 1.91
C LEU A 91 -12.58 -13.97 3.17
N ALA A 92 -12.75 -15.31 3.17
CA ALA A 92 -12.18 -16.19 4.19
C ALA A 92 -10.65 -16.25 4.18
N TRP A 93 -9.99 -15.81 3.10
CA TRP A 93 -8.53 -15.81 2.90
C TRP A 93 -7.97 -14.38 2.84
N ALA A 94 -8.42 -13.53 3.74
CA ALA A 94 -7.89 -12.18 3.91
C ALA A 94 -7.00 -12.15 5.16
N ASP A 95 -5.69 -12.08 4.98
CA ASP A 95 -4.71 -12.02 6.07
C ASP A 95 -4.01 -10.68 6.16
N THR A 96 -3.49 -10.37 7.34
CA THR A 96 -2.78 -9.14 7.61
C THR A 96 -1.47 -9.39 8.36
N LEU A 97 -0.38 -8.82 7.87
CA LEU A 97 0.92 -8.79 8.53
C LEU A 97 1.29 -7.37 8.93
N ALA A 98 1.40 -7.12 10.22
CA ALA A 98 2.03 -5.92 10.76
C ALA A 98 3.53 -6.17 10.95
N THR A 99 4.39 -5.40 10.27
CA THR A 99 5.85 -5.53 10.38
C THR A 99 6.42 -4.41 11.23
N ASP A 100 7.49 -4.71 11.98
CA ASP A 100 8.26 -3.71 12.72
C ASP A 100 9.16 -2.92 11.75
N ALA A 101 8.56 -2.05 10.93
CA ALA A 101 9.22 -1.30 9.88
C ALA A 101 8.50 0.00 9.54
N GLY A 102 9.21 0.92 8.87
CA GLY A 102 8.63 2.06 8.16
C GLY A 102 8.25 1.71 6.72
N HIS A 103 7.75 2.70 5.99
CA HIS A 103 7.18 2.57 4.64
C HIS A 103 8.04 1.76 3.66
N ILE A 104 9.29 2.10 3.50
CA ILE A 104 10.20 1.38 2.58
C ILE A 104 10.76 0.10 3.24
N GLY A 105 10.96 0.14 4.56
CA GLY A 105 11.59 -0.95 5.31
C GLY A 105 10.84 -2.27 5.24
N MET A 106 9.50 -2.23 5.13
CA MET A 106 8.67 -3.43 4.99
C MET A 106 8.83 -4.13 3.63
N LEU A 107 9.31 -3.43 2.59
CA LEU A 107 9.47 -3.98 1.22
C LEU A 107 10.93 -4.25 0.85
N ALA A 108 11.87 -3.41 1.28
CA ALA A 108 13.26 -3.45 0.81
C ALA A 108 14.32 -3.48 1.93
N GLY A 109 13.91 -3.50 3.19
CA GLY A 109 14.81 -3.44 4.33
C GLY A 109 15.13 -4.79 4.96
N ARG A 110 15.72 -4.72 6.17
CA ARG A 110 15.98 -5.90 7.01
C ARG A 110 14.68 -6.60 7.40
N SER A 111 13.64 -5.83 7.73
CA SER A 111 12.31 -6.35 8.09
C SER A 111 11.66 -7.07 6.90
N ALA A 112 11.84 -6.57 5.68
CA ALA A 112 11.36 -7.26 4.49
C ALA A 112 11.92 -8.69 4.41
N ARG A 113 13.23 -8.84 4.56
CA ARG A 113 13.89 -10.16 4.48
C ARG A 113 13.55 -11.09 5.64
N LYS A 114 13.34 -10.52 6.84
CA LYS A 114 13.11 -11.31 8.06
C LYS A 114 11.64 -11.64 8.32
N GLN A 115 10.73 -10.79 7.86
CA GLN A 115 9.31 -10.88 8.17
C GLN A 115 8.46 -10.92 6.90
N THR A 116 8.46 -9.86 6.08
CA THR A 116 7.52 -9.73 4.96
C THR A 116 7.66 -10.84 3.93
N LEU A 117 8.86 -11.06 3.41
CA LEU A 117 9.08 -12.05 2.35
C LEU A 117 8.80 -13.49 2.82
N PRO A 118 9.32 -13.95 3.99
CA PRO A 118 8.98 -15.27 4.49
C PRO A 118 7.49 -15.46 4.73
N SER A 119 6.82 -14.49 5.37
CA SER A 119 5.39 -14.57 5.63
C SER A 119 4.56 -14.60 4.35
N ALA A 120 4.91 -13.76 3.37
CA ALA A 120 4.23 -13.75 2.07
C ALA A 120 4.42 -15.07 1.32
N THR A 121 5.62 -15.66 1.38
CA THR A 121 5.89 -16.96 0.76
C THR A 121 5.06 -18.06 1.42
N THR A 122 5.07 -18.12 2.75
CA THR A 122 4.26 -19.10 3.50
C THR A 122 2.78 -18.98 3.17
N TRP A 123 2.26 -17.74 3.20
CA TRP A 123 0.88 -17.46 2.87
C TRP A 123 0.51 -17.89 1.43
N LEU A 124 1.39 -17.60 0.45
CA LEU A 124 1.18 -18.03 -0.93
C LEU A 124 1.16 -19.57 -1.07
N ASP A 125 2.00 -20.27 -0.33
CA ASP A 125 2.03 -21.73 -0.33
C ASP A 125 0.74 -22.31 0.30
N GLU A 126 0.18 -21.66 1.31
CA GLU A 126 -1.09 -22.06 1.93
C GLU A 126 -2.27 -21.86 0.98
N VAL A 127 -2.35 -20.69 0.34
CA VAL A 127 -3.42 -20.35 -0.61
C VAL A 127 -3.41 -21.21 -1.86
N ARG A 128 -2.24 -21.74 -2.24
CA ARG A 128 -2.08 -22.61 -3.45
C ARG A 128 -2.40 -24.08 -3.20
N LYS A 129 -2.60 -24.47 -1.95
CA LYS A 129 -3.03 -25.85 -1.65
C LYS A 129 -4.45 -26.06 -2.17
N PRO A 130 -4.71 -27.13 -2.92
CA PRO A 130 -6.04 -27.46 -3.45
C PRO A 130 -7.03 -27.75 -2.35
#